data_9a8609dbd9ae2da51fb892a00f21ceeb
#
_entry.id   9a8609dbd9ae2da51fb892a00f21ceeb
#
_cell.length_a   1.000
_cell.length_b   1.000
_cell.length_c   1.000
_cell.angle_alpha   90.00
_cell.angle_beta   90.00
_cell.angle_gamma   90.00
#
_symmetry.space_group_name_H-M   'P 1'
#
loop_
_entity.id
_entity.type
_entity.pdbx_description
1 polymer ?
#
loop_
_entity_poly.entity_id
_entity_poly.type
_entity_poly.pdbx_seq_one_letter_code
_entity_poly.pdbx_strand_id
1 'polypeptide(L)'
;MKKKQQILDYISDFSCTNASGCNYIALGVKPCGGPREYLVFPNSVNQSILQNLVTDYNEMDHQHNLQTGAVSDCMLVTPPNNIDCVNGVCTIID
;
A
#
# COMPACT_ATOMS: atom_id res chain seq x y z
N MET A 1 0.10 11.74 -5.61
CA MET A 1 -1.21 11.57 -6.28
C MET A 1 -2.33 11.51 -5.26
N LYS A 2 -3.46 12.11 -5.59
CA LYS A 2 -4.61 12.20 -4.67
C LYS A 2 -5.16 10.84 -4.24
N LYS A 3 -5.12 9.84 -5.12
CA LYS A 3 -5.63 8.49 -4.82
C LYS A 3 -4.83 7.80 -3.71
N LYS A 4 -3.50 7.97 -3.69
CA LYS A 4 -2.69 7.42 -2.61
C LYS A 4 -3.06 8.07 -1.28
N GLN A 5 -3.27 9.37 -1.27
CA GLN A 5 -3.69 10.08 -0.07
C GLN A 5 -5.04 9.58 0.44
N GLN A 6 -5.98 9.28 -0.45
CA GLN A 6 -7.27 8.69 -0.05
C GLN A 6 -7.08 7.35 0.68
N ILE A 7 -6.17 6.52 0.20
CA ILE A 7 -5.87 5.22 0.83
C ILE A 7 -5.27 5.45 2.22
N LEU A 8 -4.29 6.34 2.31
CA LEU A 8 -3.63 6.66 3.59
C LEU A 8 -4.62 7.27 4.58
N ASP A 9 -5.49 8.15 4.13
CA ASP A 9 -6.52 8.78 4.97
C ASP A 9 -7.51 7.73 5.48
N TYR A 10 -7.92 6.79 4.61
CA TYR A 10 -8.80 5.71 5.03
C TYR A 10 -8.15 4.86 6.13
N ILE A 11 -6.90 4.46 5.92
CA ILE A 11 -6.17 3.65 6.90
C ILE A 11 -6.01 4.41 8.23
N SER A 12 -5.79 5.72 8.17
CA SER A 12 -5.55 6.54 9.36
C SER A 12 -6.75 6.65 10.30
N ASP A 13 -7.95 6.32 9.82
CA ASP A 13 -9.15 6.28 10.67
C ASP A 13 -9.19 5.07 11.60
N PHE A 14 -8.27 4.13 11.44
CA PHE A 14 -8.21 2.90 12.22
C PHE A 14 -6.91 2.86 13.00
N SER A 15 -6.92 2.12 14.10
CA SER A 15 -5.74 1.99 14.95
C SER A 15 -5.46 0.52 15.27
N CYS A 16 -4.22 0.25 15.68
CA CYS A 16 -3.81 -1.05 16.17
C CYS A 16 -3.52 -0.99 17.66
N THR A 17 -3.44 -2.15 18.29
CA THR A 17 -3.04 -2.26 19.71
C THR A 17 -1.73 -3.01 19.88
N ASN A 18 -1.40 -3.90 18.93
CA ASN A 18 -0.14 -4.65 18.95
C ASN A 18 0.25 -5.03 17.52
N ALA A 19 1.47 -5.58 17.38
CA ALA A 19 2.02 -5.95 16.08
C ALA A 19 1.17 -6.99 15.34
N SER A 20 0.55 -7.93 16.06
CA SER A 20 -0.29 -8.95 15.45
C SER A 20 -1.57 -8.39 14.84
N GLY A 21 -1.95 -7.18 15.18
CA GLY A 21 -3.08 -6.46 14.60
C GLY A 21 -2.75 -5.69 13.35
N CYS A 22 -1.57 -5.88 12.77
CA CYS A 22 -1.12 -5.18 11.56
C CYS A 22 -0.90 -6.16 10.40
N ASN A 23 -1.09 -5.65 9.19
CA ASN A 23 -0.87 -6.43 7.98
C ASN A 23 -0.34 -5.50 6.88
N TYR A 24 -0.05 -6.05 5.71
CA TYR A 24 0.45 -5.25 4.58
C TYR A 24 -0.27 -5.59 3.29
N ILE A 25 -0.20 -4.68 2.32
CA ILE A 25 -0.78 -4.85 1.00
C ILE A 25 0.14 -4.17 -0.03
N ALA A 26 0.30 -4.83 -1.18
CA ALA A 26 1.07 -4.26 -2.28
C ALA A 26 0.35 -3.08 -2.90
N LEU A 27 1.09 -2.02 -3.27
CA LEU A 27 0.53 -0.81 -3.86
C LEU A 27 1.35 -0.38 -5.07
N GLY A 28 0.63 0.01 -6.12
CA GLY A 28 1.23 0.51 -7.35
C GLY A 28 1.63 -0.62 -8.30
N VAL A 29 1.93 -0.23 -9.53
CA VAL A 29 2.36 -1.16 -10.59
C VAL A 29 3.54 -0.53 -11.31
N LYS A 30 4.71 -1.16 -11.24
CA LYS A 30 5.88 -0.72 -12.01
C LYS A 30 5.69 -1.03 -13.49
N PRO A 31 6.22 -0.22 -14.41
CA PRO A 31 6.21 -0.55 -15.84
C PRO A 31 6.81 -1.93 -16.15
N CYS A 32 7.80 -2.37 -15.39
CA CYS A 32 8.40 -3.70 -15.50
C CYS A 32 7.55 -4.81 -14.89
N GLY A 33 6.46 -4.47 -14.19
CA GLY A 33 5.66 -5.39 -13.39
C GLY A 33 6.05 -5.36 -11.92
N GLY A 34 5.19 -5.91 -11.08
CA GLY A 34 5.37 -5.92 -9.64
C GLY A 34 4.97 -4.62 -8.96
N PRO A 35 4.85 -4.63 -7.63
CA PRO A 35 4.43 -3.45 -6.88
C PRO A 35 5.53 -2.40 -6.75
N ARG A 36 5.12 -1.15 -6.57
CA ARG A 36 6.06 -0.06 -6.27
C ARG A 36 6.45 -0.03 -4.80
N GLU A 37 5.51 -0.39 -3.93
CA GLU A 37 5.72 -0.35 -2.48
C GLU A 37 4.70 -1.24 -1.78
N TYR A 38 4.85 -1.35 -0.47
CA TYR A 38 3.88 -2.02 0.39
C TYR A 38 3.38 -1.02 1.42
N LEU A 39 2.07 -1.03 1.68
CA LEU A 39 1.46 -0.27 2.75
C LEU A 39 1.12 -1.20 3.90
N VAL A 40 1.27 -0.71 5.12
CA VAL A 40 0.86 -1.43 6.32
C VAL A 40 -0.41 -0.81 6.87
N PHE A 41 -1.27 -1.64 7.46
CA PHE A 41 -2.57 -1.18 7.93
C PHE A 41 -3.05 -2.03 9.10
N PRO A 42 -3.91 -1.46 9.98
CA PRO A 42 -4.51 -2.26 11.06
C PRO A 42 -5.57 -3.20 10.52
N ASN A 43 -5.68 -4.39 11.12
CA ASN A 43 -6.65 -5.39 10.72
C ASN A 43 -8.11 -4.96 10.92
N SER A 44 -8.34 -3.87 11.66
CA SER A 44 -9.67 -3.33 11.88
C SER A 44 -10.28 -2.63 10.65
N VAL A 45 -9.47 -2.36 9.60
CA VAL A 45 -10.02 -1.80 8.36
C VAL A 45 -10.99 -2.76 7.70
N ASN A 46 -11.92 -2.24 6.90
CA ASN A 46 -12.74 -3.08 6.04
C ASN A 46 -11.91 -3.51 4.84
N GLN A 47 -11.61 -4.79 4.75
CA GLN A 47 -10.73 -5.34 3.72
C GLN A 47 -11.27 -5.10 2.31
N SER A 48 -12.59 -5.19 2.12
CA SER A 48 -13.21 -4.96 0.80
C SER A 48 -13.04 -3.51 0.36
N ILE A 49 -13.23 -2.55 1.26
CA ILE A 49 -13.06 -1.14 0.96
C ILE A 49 -11.60 -0.85 0.63
N LEU A 50 -10.67 -1.33 1.45
CA LEU A 50 -9.24 -1.14 1.21
C LEU A 50 -8.83 -1.75 -0.13
N GLN A 51 -9.25 -2.98 -0.42
CA GLN A 51 -8.93 -3.66 -1.67
C GLN A 51 -9.45 -2.87 -2.88
N ASN A 52 -10.67 -2.32 -2.80
CA ASN A 52 -11.22 -1.52 -3.88
C ASN A 52 -10.40 -0.23 -4.12
N LEU A 53 -10.00 0.44 -3.05
CA LEU A 53 -9.18 1.65 -3.15
C LEU A 53 -7.82 1.34 -3.80
N VAL A 54 -7.20 0.23 -3.40
CA VAL A 54 -5.91 -0.20 -3.94
C VAL A 54 -6.05 -0.61 -5.41
N THR A 55 -7.11 -1.34 -5.75
CA THR A 55 -7.36 -1.76 -7.13
C THR A 55 -7.54 -0.55 -8.05
N ASP A 56 -8.30 0.45 -7.61
CA ASP A 56 -8.48 1.69 -8.37
C ASP A 56 -7.15 2.44 -8.55
N TYR A 57 -6.35 2.51 -7.50
CA TYR A 57 -5.04 3.14 -7.58
C TYR A 57 -4.13 2.41 -8.56
N ASN A 58 -4.09 1.09 -8.49
CA ASN A 58 -3.25 0.27 -9.37
C ASN A 58 -3.65 0.43 -10.83
N GLU A 59 -4.95 0.49 -11.12
CA GLU A 59 -5.43 0.70 -12.47
C GLU A 59 -5.03 2.07 -13.01
N MET A 60 -5.14 3.12 -12.21
CA MET A 60 -4.71 4.47 -12.59
C MET A 60 -3.19 4.52 -12.82
N ASP A 61 -2.42 3.87 -11.96
CA ASP A 61 -0.97 3.84 -12.09
C ASP A 61 -0.56 3.11 -13.37
N HIS A 62 -1.22 1.99 -13.67
CA HIS A 62 -1.00 1.22 -14.89
C HIS A 62 -1.32 2.07 -16.14
N GLN A 63 -2.46 2.75 -16.17
CA GLN A 63 -2.85 3.61 -17.29
C GLN A 63 -1.88 4.77 -17.45
N HIS A 64 -1.42 5.36 -16.35
CA HIS A 64 -0.42 6.42 -16.39
C HIS A 64 0.88 5.91 -17.02
N ASN A 65 1.34 4.71 -16.65
CA ASN A 65 2.53 4.10 -17.23
C ASN A 65 2.40 3.92 -18.73
N LEU A 66 1.24 3.48 -19.21
CA LEU A 66 0.98 3.30 -20.64
C LEU A 66 0.98 4.62 -21.40
N GLN A 67 0.34 5.65 -20.82
CA GLN A 67 0.20 6.95 -21.48
C GLN A 67 1.51 7.71 -21.58
N THR A 68 2.37 7.60 -20.57
CA THR A 68 3.62 8.34 -20.52
C THR A 68 4.81 7.58 -21.11
N GLY A 69 4.64 6.29 -21.42
CA GLY A 69 5.77 5.44 -21.80
C GLY A 69 6.80 5.30 -20.68
N ALA A 70 6.32 5.35 -19.42
CA ALA A 70 7.19 5.34 -18.26
C ALA A 70 8.09 4.10 -18.23
N VAL A 71 9.31 4.30 -17.75
CA VAL A 71 10.25 3.22 -17.50
C VAL A 71 10.62 3.23 -16.02
N SER A 72 10.99 2.07 -15.50
CA SER A 72 11.42 1.96 -14.11
C SER A 72 12.59 0.98 -14.02
N ASP A 73 13.26 0.96 -12.85
CA ASP A 73 14.13 -0.16 -12.57
C ASP A 73 13.25 -1.43 -12.47
N CYS A 74 13.85 -2.57 -12.75
CA CYS A 74 13.16 -3.86 -12.67
C CYS A 74 13.49 -4.59 -11.36
N MET A 75 13.96 -3.84 -10.36
CA MET A 75 14.28 -4.42 -9.06
C MET A 75 13.01 -4.82 -8.33
N LEU A 76 13.07 -5.98 -7.69
CA LEU A 76 11.97 -6.49 -6.91
C LEU A 76 11.86 -5.75 -5.59
N VAL A 77 10.68 -5.20 -5.32
CA VAL A 77 10.36 -4.63 -4.00
C VAL A 77 9.82 -5.76 -3.14
N THR A 78 10.49 -6.05 -2.04
CA THR A 78 10.10 -7.15 -1.16
C THR A 78 9.11 -6.69 -0.10
N PRO A 79 8.23 -7.59 0.38
CA PRO A 79 7.36 -7.27 1.53
C PRO A 79 8.17 -6.88 2.76
N PRO A 80 7.57 -6.10 3.68
CA PRO A 80 8.26 -5.75 4.93
C PRO A 80 8.55 -7.00 5.76
N ASN A 81 9.75 -7.07 6.35
CA ASN A 81 10.14 -8.18 7.21
C ASN A 81 9.54 -8.05 8.60
N ASN A 82 9.49 -6.83 9.13
CA ASN A 82 8.97 -6.56 10.46
C ASN A 82 8.00 -5.40 10.44
N ILE A 83 6.85 -5.62 11.03
CA ILE A 83 5.80 -4.60 11.20
C ILE A 83 5.48 -4.54 12.69
N ASP A 84 5.33 -3.33 13.23
CA ASP A 84 4.94 -3.13 14.61
C ASP A 84 3.83 -2.09 14.72
N CYS A 85 3.18 -2.08 15.86
CA CYS A 85 2.19 -1.08 16.21
C CYS A 85 2.84 -0.03 17.11
N VAL A 86 3.02 1.17 16.57
CA VAL A 86 3.68 2.26 17.29
C VAL A 86 2.66 3.37 17.50
N ASN A 87 2.27 3.59 18.75
CA ASN A 87 1.29 4.63 19.12
C ASN A 87 -0.01 4.50 18.33
N GLY A 88 -0.50 3.27 18.16
CA GLY A 88 -1.74 3.01 17.43
C GLY A 88 -1.59 2.97 15.90
N VAL A 89 -0.38 3.12 15.38
CA VAL A 89 -0.12 3.16 13.93
C VAL A 89 0.74 1.97 13.53
N CYS A 90 0.26 1.19 12.53
CA CYS A 90 1.06 0.12 11.96
C CYS A 90 2.25 0.71 11.22
N THR A 91 3.44 0.26 11.54
CA THR A 91 4.70 0.86 11.07
C THR A 91 5.68 -0.24 10.63
N ILE A 92 6.37 0.01 9.52
CA ILE A 92 7.46 -0.86 9.07
C ILE A 92 8.71 -0.48 9.85
N ILE A 93 9.35 -1.48 10.47
CA ILE A 93 10.49 -1.26 11.35
C ILE A 93 11.79 -1.94 10.90
N ASP A 94 11.82 -2.53 9.71
CA ASP A 94 13.05 -3.12 9.18
C ASP A 94 13.88 -2.17 8.30
#